data_2caa84e81010a8a8eccee4e13e2ed3c8
#
_entry.id   2caa84e81010a8a8eccee4e13e2ed3c8
#
_cell.length_a   1.000
_cell.length_b   1.000
_cell.length_c   1.000
_cell.angle_alpha   90.00
_cell.angle_beta   90.00
_cell.angle_gamma   90.00
#
_symmetry.space_group_name_H-M   'P 1'
#
loop_
_entity.id
_entity.type
_entity.pdbx_description
1 polymer ?
#
loop_
_entity_poly.entity_id
_entity_poly.type
_entity_poly.pdbx_seq_one_letter_code
_entity_poly.pdbx_strand_id
1 'polypeptide(L)'
;VRIPVGPFLITKGQKEKMYLEQMPDNKLRLIYTDGRGIWAIPFTAPLRGFVEEVDYFSNKKFQMLFASGNKLYLLDKTGRYTGPFPKSVDSLILLGPKVYEHNGDFSIMLLHTDNKLRLYDRNCKPVEGWQDITTEEMIEGFPELMKIGECQYWILRTRLRTLIYRHSGEKIGDLSGKNALL
;
A
#
# COMPACT_ATOMS: atom_id res chain seq x y z
N VAL A 1 11.35 -6.52 8.67
CA VAL A 1 10.02 -6.07 8.24
C VAL A 1 8.99 -7.16 8.47
N ARG A 2 7.92 -6.82 9.12
CA ARG A 2 6.83 -7.74 9.39
C ARG A 2 5.76 -7.60 8.30
N ILE A 3 5.47 -8.69 7.59
CA ILE A 3 4.45 -8.70 6.54
C ILE A 3 3.11 -9.05 7.16
N PRO A 4 2.07 -8.21 7.02
CA PRO A 4 0.74 -8.56 7.48
C PRO A 4 0.21 -9.81 6.78
N VAL A 5 -0.46 -10.65 7.56
CA VAL A 5 -1.07 -11.89 7.08
C VAL A 5 -2.58 -11.78 7.29
N GLY A 6 -3.34 -12.17 6.28
CA GLY A 6 -4.80 -12.15 6.36
C GLY A 6 -5.37 -13.10 7.43
N PRO A 7 -6.69 -13.17 7.51
CA PRO A 7 -7.64 -12.57 6.57
C PRO A 7 -7.73 -11.06 6.70
N PHE A 8 -7.96 -10.39 5.58
CA PHE A 8 -8.07 -8.93 5.51
C PHE A 8 -9.54 -8.54 5.46
N LEU A 9 -9.96 -7.69 6.40
CA LEU A 9 -11.34 -7.24 6.51
C LEU A 9 -11.65 -6.22 5.41
N ILE A 10 -12.73 -6.46 4.67
CA ILE A 10 -13.19 -5.65 3.55
C ILE A 10 -14.56 -5.09 3.93
N THR A 11 -14.67 -3.75 4.01
CA THR A 11 -15.86 -3.09 4.55
C THR A 11 -16.44 -2.01 3.67
N LYS A 12 -15.68 -1.49 2.70
CA LYS A 12 -16.10 -0.31 1.94
C LYS A 12 -16.92 -0.69 0.71
N GLY A 13 -17.98 0.08 0.46
CA GLY A 13 -18.76 -0.04 -0.75
C GLY A 13 -19.78 -1.17 -0.80
N GLN A 14 -20.02 -1.85 0.31
CA GLN A 14 -21.04 -2.91 0.41
C GLN A 14 -21.68 -2.94 1.80
N LYS A 15 -22.84 -3.60 1.90
CA LYS A 15 -23.58 -3.70 3.16
C LYS A 15 -22.98 -4.72 4.11
N GLU A 16 -22.59 -5.89 3.61
CA GLU A 16 -22.01 -6.96 4.43
C GLU A 16 -20.50 -6.89 4.41
N LYS A 17 -19.89 -7.09 5.58
CA LYS A 17 -18.44 -7.21 5.70
C LYS A 17 -17.97 -8.52 5.09
N MET A 18 -16.77 -8.49 4.55
CA MET A 18 -16.14 -9.63 3.88
C MET A 18 -14.71 -9.78 4.38
N TYR A 19 -14.13 -10.94 4.11
CA TYR A 19 -12.69 -11.16 4.26
C TYR A 19 -12.09 -11.55 2.91
N LEU A 20 -10.97 -10.93 2.57
CA LEU A 20 -10.08 -11.44 1.55
C LEU A 20 -8.98 -12.24 2.26
N GLU A 21 -8.83 -13.51 1.91
CA GLU A 21 -7.79 -14.33 2.51
C GLU A 21 -6.99 -15.08 1.46
N GLN A 22 -5.75 -15.35 1.80
CA GLN A 22 -4.88 -16.19 0.99
C GLN A 22 -4.73 -17.55 1.66
N MET A 23 -5.02 -18.58 0.88
CA MET A 23 -4.95 -19.96 1.32
C MET A 23 -3.49 -20.46 1.34
N PRO A 24 -3.18 -21.58 2.01
CA PRO A 24 -1.82 -22.12 2.04
C PRO A 24 -1.23 -22.42 0.65
N ASP A 25 -2.07 -22.69 -0.35
CA ASP A 25 -1.65 -22.89 -1.74
C ASP A 25 -1.58 -21.58 -2.53
N ASN A 26 -1.63 -20.44 -1.86
CA ASN A 26 -1.65 -19.07 -2.40
C ASN A 26 -2.97 -18.64 -3.07
N LYS A 27 -3.93 -19.53 -3.25
CA LYS A 27 -5.23 -19.17 -3.81
C LYS A 27 -5.86 -18.03 -2.99
N LEU A 28 -6.50 -17.08 -3.67
CA LEU A 28 -7.23 -16.01 -3.02
C LEU A 28 -8.71 -16.36 -2.98
N ARG A 29 -9.37 -16.09 -1.86
CA ARG A 29 -10.82 -16.20 -1.76
C ARG A 29 -11.43 -15.01 -1.05
N LEU A 30 -12.63 -14.64 -1.48
CA LEU A 30 -13.46 -13.65 -0.83
C LEU A 30 -14.62 -14.39 -0.17
N ILE A 31 -14.83 -14.13 1.11
CA ILE A 31 -15.90 -14.75 1.88
C ILE A 31 -16.61 -13.71 2.74
N TYR A 32 -17.88 -13.95 3.05
CA TYR A 32 -18.56 -13.18 4.08
C TYR A 32 -18.03 -13.55 5.46
N THR A 33 -18.26 -12.69 6.44
CA THR A 33 -17.75 -12.92 7.80
C THR A 33 -18.39 -14.14 8.48
N ASP A 34 -19.52 -14.62 7.98
CA ASP A 34 -20.16 -15.86 8.46
C ASP A 34 -19.60 -17.13 7.78
N GLY A 35 -18.63 -16.99 6.88
CA GLY A 35 -17.99 -18.11 6.21
C GLY A 35 -18.56 -18.47 4.84
N ARG A 36 -19.67 -17.84 4.41
CA ARG A 36 -20.21 -18.11 3.07
C ARG A 36 -19.21 -17.62 2.01
N GLY A 37 -18.90 -18.48 1.04
CA GLY A 37 -18.00 -18.15 -0.07
C GLY A 37 -18.63 -17.24 -1.09
N ILE A 38 -17.84 -16.32 -1.63
CA ILE A 38 -18.25 -15.47 -2.75
C ILE A 38 -17.54 -15.96 -4.01
N TRP A 39 -16.21 -16.05 -3.98
CA TRP A 39 -15.40 -16.62 -5.05
C TRP A 39 -14.03 -17.04 -4.53
N ALA A 40 -13.36 -17.85 -5.34
CA ALA A 40 -11.96 -18.19 -5.17
C ALA A 40 -11.29 -18.10 -6.54
N ILE A 41 -10.08 -17.55 -6.58
CA ILE A 41 -9.30 -17.39 -7.80
C ILE A 41 -7.89 -17.95 -7.62
N PRO A 42 -7.25 -18.46 -8.67
CA PRO A 42 -5.86 -18.87 -8.61
C PRO A 42 -4.95 -17.68 -8.30
N PHE A 43 -3.93 -17.94 -7.49
CA PHE A 43 -2.84 -17.00 -7.27
C PHE A 43 -1.60 -17.82 -6.93
N THR A 44 -0.40 -17.33 -7.27
CA THR A 44 0.78 -18.19 -7.28
C THR A 44 1.88 -17.76 -6.31
N ALA A 45 1.74 -16.61 -5.66
CA ALA A 45 2.76 -16.10 -4.75
C ALA A 45 2.14 -15.41 -3.54
N PRO A 46 2.85 -15.35 -2.40
CA PRO A 46 2.33 -14.67 -1.23
C PRO A 46 2.10 -13.18 -1.44
N LEU A 47 1.04 -12.64 -0.85
CA LEU A 47 0.84 -11.20 -0.80
C LEU A 47 1.94 -10.56 0.05
N ARG A 48 2.38 -9.37 -0.35
CA ARG A 48 3.48 -8.67 0.32
C ARG A 48 3.00 -7.56 1.25
N GLY A 49 1.86 -7.74 1.88
CA GLY A 49 1.43 -6.83 2.91
C GLY A 49 -0.04 -6.53 2.90
N PHE A 50 -0.36 -5.25 2.84
CA PHE A 50 -1.71 -4.74 3.05
C PHE A 50 -2.64 -5.02 1.87
N VAL A 51 -3.94 -5.10 2.18
CA VAL A 51 -5.00 -4.98 1.19
C VAL A 51 -5.68 -3.64 1.43
N GLU A 52 -5.51 -2.73 0.49
CA GLU A 52 -6.08 -1.39 0.58
C GLU A 52 -7.36 -1.32 -0.26
N GLU A 53 -8.41 -0.73 0.29
CA GLU A 53 -9.66 -0.53 -0.43
C GLU A 53 -9.64 0.85 -1.06
N VAL A 54 -9.70 0.91 -2.39
CA VAL A 54 -9.63 2.17 -3.14
C VAL A 54 -10.84 2.32 -4.05
N ASP A 55 -11.28 3.57 -4.22
CA ASP A 55 -12.37 3.91 -5.13
C ASP A 55 -11.77 4.38 -6.47
N TYR A 56 -11.34 3.43 -7.29
CA TYR A 56 -10.62 3.72 -8.51
C TYR A 56 -11.44 4.51 -9.52
N PHE A 57 -12.75 4.26 -9.59
CA PHE A 57 -13.64 4.89 -10.56
C PHE A 57 -14.43 6.06 -9.99
N SER A 58 -14.18 6.46 -8.74
CA SER A 58 -14.92 7.55 -8.06
C SER A 58 -16.44 7.34 -8.08
N ASN A 59 -16.88 6.10 -7.87
CA ASN A 59 -18.29 5.72 -7.89
C ASN A 59 -18.73 5.00 -6.61
N LYS A 60 -17.88 5.05 -5.56
CA LYS A 60 -18.10 4.39 -4.26
C LYS A 60 -18.19 2.87 -4.32
N LYS A 61 -17.78 2.27 -5.42
CA LYS A 61 -17.53 0.83 -5.53
C LYS A 61 -16.03 0.62 -5.36
N PHE A 62 -15.64 0.11 -4.19
CA PHE A 62 -14.23 -0.01 -3.81
C PHE A 62 -13.64 -1.31 -4.35
N GLN A 63 -12.40 -1.22 -4.77
CA GLN A 63 -11.61 -2.35 -5.24
C GLN A 63 -10.49 -2.66 -4.22
N MET A 64 -9.96 -3.86 -4.30
CA MET A 64 -8.90 -4.34 -3.41
C MET A 64 -7.55 -4.22 -4.11
N LEU A 65 -6.68 -3.37 -3.57
CA LEU A 65 -5.33 -3.15 -4.06
C LEU A 65 -4.35 -3.92 -3.19
N PHE A 66 -3.53 -4.75 -3.81
CA PHE A 66 -2.51 -5.54 -3.10
C PHE A 66 -1.30 -5.79 -3.98
N ALA A 67 -0.21 -6.24 -3.35
CA ALA A 67 1.08 -6.44 -4.01
C ALA A 67 1.57 -7.87 -3.85
N SER A 68 2.25 -8.38 -4.86
CA SER A 68 2.95 -9.66 -4.82
C SER A 68 4.08 -9.65 -5.85
N GLY A 69 5.24 -10.18 -5.47
CA GLY A 69 6.41 -10.15 -6.34
C GLY A 69 6.81 -8.73 -6.68
N ASN A 70 6.81 -8.38 -7.95
CA ASN A 70 7.05 -7.02 -8.44
C ASN A 70 5.81 -6.42 -9.10
N LYS A 71 4.60 -6.81 -8.68
CA LYS A 71 3.36 -6.37 -9.31
C LYS A 71 2.36 -5.84 -8.31
N LEU A 72 1.58 -4.86 -8.76
CA LEU A 72 0.37 -4.40 -8.10
C LEU A 72 -0.86 -4.97 -8.81
N TYR A 73 -1.83 -5.37 -8.01
CA TYR A 73 -3.10 -5.95 -8.45
C TYR A 73 -4.24 -5.11 -7.91
N LEU A 74 -5.24 -4.88 -8.75
CA LEU A 74 -6.47 -4.22 -8.33
C LEU A 74 -7.64 -5.13 -8.71
N LEU A 75 -8.33 -5.66 -7.69
CA LEU A 75 -9.33 -6.70 -7.85
C LEU A 75 -10.68 -6.17 -7.40
N ASP A 76 -11.70 -6.29 -8.24
CA ASP A 76 -13.05 -5.90 -7.84
C ASP A 76 -13.72 -7.00 -7.01
N LYS A 77 -14.92 -6.71 -6.49
CA LYS A 77 -15.65 -7.65 -5.62
C LYS A 77 -16.20 -8.87 -6.38
N THR A 78 -16.15 -8.85 -7.72
CA THR A 78 -16.55 -10.00 -8.56
C THR A 78 -15.38 -10.92 -8.86
N GLY A 79 -14.17 -10.57 -8.41
CA GLY A 79 -12.97 -11.38 -8.65
C GLY A 79 -12.26 -11.08 -9.96
N ARG A 80 -12.50 -9.91 -10.55
CA ARG A 80 -11.87 -9.50 -11.81
C ARG A 80 -10.87 -8.39 -11.56
N TYR A 81 -9.75 -8.43 -12.29
CA TYR A 81 -8.79 -7.35 -12.27
C TYR A 81 -9.34 -6.13 -13.00
N THR A 82 -9.00 -4.94 -12.48
CA THR A 82 -9.63 -3.67 -12.81
C THR A 82 -8.61 -2.66 -13.29
N GLY A 83 -9.02 -1.76 -14.19
CA GLY A 83 -8.18 -0.70 -14.70
C GLY A 83 -6.98 -1.24 -15.46
N PRO A 84 -5.81 -0.60 -15.35
CA PRO A 84 -4.61 -1.07 -16.05
C PRO A 84 -3.92 -2.24 -15.37
N PHE A 85 -4.45 -2.70 -14.22
CA PHE A 85 -3.83 -3.74 -13.40
C PHE A 85 -4.07 -5.16 -13.94
N PRO A 86 -3.18 -6.13 -13.67
CA PRO A 86 -1.96 -5.97 -12.85
C PRO A 86 -0.88 -5.16 -13.56
N LYS A 87 -0.07 -4.45 -12.75
CA LYS A 87 1.03 -3.63 -13.24
C LYS A 87 2.34 -4.03 -12.58
N SER A 88 3.39 -4.12 -13.39
CA SER A 88 4.74 -4.42 -12.89
C SER A 88 5.47 -3.14 -12.50
N VAL A 89 6.32 -3.25 -11.48
CA VAL A 89 7.28 -2.23 -11.07
C VAL A 89 8.69 -2.77 -11.25
N ASP A 90 9.68 -1.88 -11.26
CA ASP A 90 11.05 -2.24 -11.64
C ASP A 90 11.81 -3.07 -10.60
N SER A 91 11.32 -3.13 -9.37
CA SER A 91 12.02 -3.80 -8.28
C SER A 91 11.04 -4.61 -7.45
N LEU A 92 11.54 -5.70 -6.87
CA LEU A 92 10.73 -6.55 -5.98
C LEU A 92 10.18 -5.77 -4.81
N ILE A 93 8.93 -6.06 -4.46
CA ILE A 93 8.22 -5.40 -3.37
C ILE A 93 8.48 -6.19 -2.09
N LEU A 94 8.95 -5.48 -1.07
CA LEU A 94 9.13 -6.05 0.27
C LEU A 94 7.84 -5.92 1.07
N LEU A 95 7.20 -4.74 1.02
CA LEU A 95 6.01 -4.44 1.79
C LEU A 95 5.16 -3.39 1.05
N GLY A 96 3.87 -3.56 1.08
CA GLY A 96 2.91 -2.59 0.55
C GLY A 96 1.64 -3.24 0.02
N PRO A 97 0.77 -2.46 -0.58
CA PRO A 97 0.86 -1.03 -0.78
C PRO A 97 0.42 -0.22 0.45
N LYS A 98 0.86 1.01 0.53
CA LYS A 98 0.30 2.04 1.40
C LYS A 98 -0.32 3.11 0.51
N VAL A 99 -1.58 3.45 0.77
CA VAL A 99 -2.34 4.40 -0.03
C VAL A 99 -2.45 5.72 0.70
N TYR A 100 -2.21 6.82 -0.02
CA TYR A 100 -2.38 8.18 0.48
C TYR A 100 -3.42 8.87 -0.39
N GLU A 101 -4.56 9.23 0.22
CA GLU A 101 -5.66 9.88 -0.49
C GLU A 101 -5.47 11.40 -0.52
N HIS A 102 -5.82 12.03 -1.64
CA HIS A 102 -5.78 13.46 -1.79
C HIS A 102 -6.80 13.93 -2.84
N ASN A 103 -7.77 14.71 -2.42
CA ASN A 103 -8.76 15.36 -3.30
C ASN A 103 -9.42 14.41 -4.30
N GLY A 104 -9.87 13.25 -3.83
CA GLY A 104 -10.54 12.25 -4.68
C GLY A 104 -9.61 11.41 -5.54
N ASP A 105 -8.31 11.64 -5.43
CA ASP A 105 -7.26 10.85 -6.07
C ASP A 105 -6.47 10.13 -5.00
N PHE A 106 -5.52 9.29 -5.39
CA PHE A 106 -4.63 8.62 -4.44
C PHE A 106 -3.27 8.32 -5.06
N SER A 107 -2.28 8.24 -4.19
CA SER A 107 -0.94 7.78 -4.51
C SER A 107 -0.65 6.48 -3.78
N ILE A 108 0.25 5.69 -4.32
CA ILE A 108 0.61 4.37 -3.81
C ILE A 108 2.09 4.38 -3.45
N MET A 109 2.42 4.01 -2.22
CA MET A 109 3.82 3.86 -1.82
C MET A 109 4.14 2.39 -1.61
N LEU A 110 5.30 1.98 -2.11
CA LEU A 110 5.84 0.64 -1.96
C LEU A 110 7.22 0.70 -1.32
N LEU A 111 7.47 -0.20 -0.38
CA LEU A 111 8.81 -0.47 0.12
C LEU A 111 9.38 -1.63 -0.69
N HIS A 112 10.49 -1.38 -1.36
CA HIS A 112 11.17 -2.38 -2.18
C HIS A 112 12.29 -3.07 -1.42
N THR A 113 12.75 -4.20 -1.95
CA THR A 113 13.78 -5.03 -1.30
C THR A 113 15.13 -4.34 -1.22
N ASP A 114 15.34 -3.28 -1.99
CA ASP A 114 16.55 -2.46 -1.92
C ASP A 114 16.51 -1.37 -0.83
N ASN A 115 15.56 -1.46 0.09
CA ASN A 115 15.34 -0.51 1.19
C ASN A 115 14.99 0.90 0.71
N LYS A 116 14.25 0.99 -0.39
CA LYS A 116 13.78 2.26 -0.94
C LYS A 116 12.26 2.33 -0.94
N LEU A 117 11.73 3.49 -0.52
CA LEU A 117 10.34 3.81 -0.66
C LEU A 117 10.13 4.56 -1.97
N ARG A 118 9.28 4.00 -2.84
CA ARG A 118 8.92 4.58 -4.13
C ARG A 118 7.46 4.96 -4.14
N LEU A 119 7.18 6.11 -4.75
CA LEU A 119 5.82 6.63 -4.85
C LEU A 119 5.32 6.50 -6.27
N TYR A 120 4.10 5.99 -6.40
CA TYR A 120 3.44 5.76 -7.68
C TYR A 120 2.09 6.47 -7.70
N ASP A 121 1.63 6.84 -8.88
CA ASP A 121 0.28 7.35 -9.05
C ASP A 121 -0.75 6.20 -9.01
N ARG A 122 -2.03 6.55 -9.15
CA ARG A 122 -3.15 5.58 -9.12
C ARG A 122 -3.06 4.51 -10.21
N ASN A 123 -2.31 4.77 -11.26
CA ASN A 123 -2.10 3.84 -12.39
C ASN A 123 -0.77 3.09 -12.30
N CYS A 124 -0.15 3.13 -11.12
CA CYS A 124 1.14 2.48 -10.87
C CYS A 124 2.29 3.04 -11.72
N LYS A 125 2.21 4.30 -12.10
CA LYS A 125 3.32 4.99 -12.75
C LYS A 125 4.14 5.74 -11.70
N PRO A 126 5.48 5.74 -11.78
CA PRO A 126 6.28 6.54 -10.87
C PRO A 126 5.84 8.01 -10.90
N VAL A 127 5.70 8.61 -9.72
CA VAL A 127 5.35 10.03 -9.61
C VAL A 127 6.53 10.86 -10.09
N GLU A 128 6.27 11.78 -11.02
CA GLU A 128 7.28 12.65 -11.57
C GLU A 128 7.87 13.57 -10.49
N GLY A 129 9.20 13.67 -10.48
CA GLY A 129 9.91 14.48 -9.49
C GLY A 129 10.13 13.82 -8.15
N TRP A 130 9.62 12.61 -7.95
CA TRP A 130 9.83 11.88 -6.71
C TRP A 130 11.28 11.42 -6.57
N GLN A 131 11.86 11.66 -5.39
CA GLN A 131 13.16 11.12 -4.99
C GLN A 131 12.91 9.96 -4.03
N ASP A 132 13.41 8.79 -4.35
CA ASP A 132 13.23 7.61 -3.52
C ASP A 132 13.79 7.85 -2.12
N ILE A 133 12.99 7.54 -1.11
CA ILE A 133 13.42 7.63 0.28
C ILE A 133 14.22 6.37 0.60
N THR A 134 15.45 6.57 1.04
CA THR A 134 16.29 5.51 1.54
C THR A 134 16.96 5.93 2.85
N THR A 135 17.33 4.98 3.67
CA THR A 135 17.93 5.23 4.98
C THR A 135 19.09 4.25 5.21
N GLU A 136 19.99 4.59 6.12
CA GLU A 136 21.04 3.67 6.55
C GLU A 136 20.47 2.48 7.30
N GLU A 137 19.44 2.72 8.12
CA GLU A 137 18.71 1.67 8.82
C GLU A 137 17.71 1.01 7.88
N MET A 138 17.30 -0.21 8.19
CA MET A 138 16.19 -0.84 7.48
C MET A 138 14.89 -0.08 7.74
N ILE A 139 14.19 0.24 6.67
CA ILE A 139 12.84 0.81 6.76
C ILE A 139 11.89 -0.32 7.15
N GLU A 140 11.10 -0.09 8.20
CA GLU A 140 10.17 -1.10 8.74
C GLU A 140 8.71 -0.73 8.58
N GLY A 141 8.42 0.43 8.02
CA GLY A 141 7.04 0.90 7.83
C GLY A 141 6.98 2.09 6.89
N PHE A 142 5.80 2.65 6.77
CA PHE A 142 5.54 3.75 5.85
C PHE A 142 5.52 5.08 6.57
N PRO A 143 5.93 6.19 5.91
CA PRO A 143 5.89 7.50 6.53
C PRO A 143 4.47 8.00 6.70
N GLU A 144 4.30 8.87 7.69
CA GLU A 144 3.10 9.69 7.82
C GLU A 144 3.22 10.89 6.89
N LEU A 145 2.12 11.31 6.29
CA LEU A 145 2.06 12.57 5.56
C LEU A 145 1.49 13.64 6.49
N MET A 146 2.31 14.65 6.79
CA MET A 146 1.96 15.72 7.74
C MET A 146 1.86 17.04 6.99
N LYS A 147 0.77 17.76 7.20
CA LYS A 147 0.59 19.10 6.65
C LYS A 147 0.98 20.14 7.71
N ILE A 148 1.88 21.04 7.35
CA ILE A 148 2.31 22.15 8.21
C ILE A 148 2.15 23.44 7.37
N GLY A 149 1.16 24.28 7.71
CA GLY A 149 0.79 25.42 6.87
C GLY A 149 0.29 24.96 5.51
N GLU A 150 0.88 25.46 4.45
CA GLU A 150 0.53 25.08 3.07
C GLU A 150 1.38 23.93 2.54
N CYS A 151 2.36 23.47 3.31
CA CYS A 151 3.31 22.45 2.87
C CYS A 151 2.99 21.09 3.47
N GLN A 152 3.30 20.03 2.72
CA GLN A 152 3.20 18.66 3.19
C GLN A 152 4.60 18.06 3.32
N TYR A 153 4.78 17.24 4.36
CA TYR A 153 6.05 16.59 4.68
C TYR A 153 5.80 15.13 4.99
N TRP A 154 6.77 14.30 4.65
CA TRP A 154 6.78 12.90 5.06
C TRP A 154 7.59 12.76 6.34
N ILE A 155 7.01 12.08 7.33
CA ILE A 155 7.68 11.79 8.60
C ILE A 155 7.89 10.28 8.65
N LEU A 156 9.13 9.86 8.53
CA LEU A 156 9.51 8.46 8.58
C LEU A 156 10.17 8.15 9.93
N ARG A 157 9.63 7.17 10.63
CA ARG A 157 10.17 6.75 11.91
C ARG A 157 10.95 5.45 11.74
N THR A 158 12.23 5.50 12.09
CA THR A 158 13.07 4.32 12.20
C THR A 158 13.17 3.92 13.67
N ARG A 159 13.93 2.90 13.98
CA ARG A 159 14.10 2.48 15.38
C ARG A 159 14.74 3.56 16.25
N LEU A 160 15.64 4.36 15.68
CA LEU A 160 16.47 5.31 16.42
C LEU A 160 16.22 6.77 16.04
N ARG A 161 15.46 7.05 14.97
CA ARG A 161 15.35 8.38 14.42
C ARG A 161 13.95 8.73 13.95
N THR A 162 13.69 10.03 13.88
CA THR A 162 12.56 10.61 13.17
C THR A 162 13.11 11.42 12.01
N LEU A 163 12.82 10.98 10.80
CA LEU A 163 13.32 11.58 9.57
C LEU A 163 12.22 12.38 8.88
N ILE A 164 12.58 13.55 8.38
CA ILE A 164 11.63 14.47 7.76
C ILE A 164 12.04 14.68 6.31
N TYR A 165 11.08 14.54 5.41
CA TYR A 165 11.29 14.71 3.97
C TYR A 165 10.28 15.71 3.42
N ARG A 166 10.72 16.48 2.42
CA ARG A 166 9.79 17.26 1.60
C ARG A 166 8.83 16.33 0.86
N HIS A 167 7.74 16.87 0.37
CA HIS A 167 6.76 16.10 -0.38
C HIS A 167 7.38 15.39 -1.60
N SER A 168 8.47 15.93 -2.14
CA SER A 168 9.23 15.31 -3.24
C SER A 168 10.10 14.11 -2.83
N GLY A 169 10.26 13.86 -1.55
CA GLY A 169 11.16 12.83 -1.04
C GLY A 169 12.55 13.32 -0.65
N GLU A 170 12.83 14.62 -0.77
CA GLU A 170 14.09 15.21 -0.36
C GLU A 170 14.18 15.28 1.16
N LYS A 171 15.25 14.72 1.75
CA LYS A 171 15.46 14.73 3.20
C LYS A 171 15.83 16.15 3.67
N ILE A 172 15.12 16.63 4.69
CA ILE A 172 15.37 17.95 5.28
C ILE A 172 15.56 17.93 6.79
N GLY A 173 15.30 16.81 7.45
CA GLY A 173 15.44 16.71 8.90
C GLY A 173 15.80 15.30 9.35
N ASP A 174 16.53 15.25 10.47
CA ASP A 174 16.99 14.02 11.08
C ASP A 174 17.08 14.24 12.59
N LEU A 175 16.05 13.77 13.31
CA LEU A 175 15.94 13.95 14.75
C LEU A 175 16.21 12.65 15.48
N SER A 176 16.93 12.73 16.60
CA SER A 176 17.14 11.59 17.47
C SER A 176 15.82 11.13 18.07
N GLY A 177 15.66 9.81 18.19
CA GLY A 177 14.49 9.21 18.80
C GLY A 177 13.35 8.96 17.81
N LYS A 178 12.71 7.84 18.00
CA LYS A 178 11.63 7.36 17.12
C LYS A 178 10.37 8.25 17.22
N ASN A 179 10.14 8.86 18.37
CA ASN A 179 8.88 9.53 18.69
C ASN A 179 8.99 11.05 18.71
N ALA A 180 10.02 11.62 18.10
CA ALA A 180 10.08 13.06 17.92
C ALA A 180 8.90 13.54 17.08
N LEU A 181 8.39 14.74 17.34
CA LEU A 181 7.23 15.34 16.65
C LEU A 181 5.88 14.64 16.91
N LEU A 182 5.76 13.86 17.98
CA LEU A 182 4.45 13.34 18.39
C LEU A 182 3.70 14.35 19.26
#